data_62bb255b6a146ef287c7063f7f4c05de
#
_entry.id   62bb255b6a146ef287c7063f7f4c05de
#
_cell.length_a   1.000
_cell.length_b   1.000
_cell.length_c   1.000
_cell.angle_alpha   90.00
_cell.angle_beta   90.00
_cell.angle_gamma   90.00
#
_symmetry.space_group_name_H-M   'P 1'
#
loop_
_entity.id
_entity.type
_entity.pdbx_description
1 polymer ?
#
loop_
_entity_poly.entity_id
_entity_poly.type
_entity_poly.pdbx_seq_one_letter_code
_entity_poly.pdbx_strand_id
1 'polypeptide(L)'
;MRILSIALFCCAFVTVNAQKTKQEVAEAINSKYTTYSTIAKKIWDYAEVGYKETKSSALLQETLAQAGFKIEKGVAGIPTAFIATYGSGKPVIGILGEYDALPGISQDAVPEVKTIGGKTSGHACGHHLFGTASAAAAIEVKHWMIATKKSGTLRFYGTPAEEGGAGKVYMVREGLFKDVDVVLHWHPASLNNAETGGTLANKNGKFRFYGIASHASASPERGRSALDAVEAMNVMVNMMREHVTPETRIHYVITRGGEAPNVVPAFAEVYYYVRHPNREEVKAVWERMVKAAQGAAMGTETRMEVEVMGGVYNMLPNETLAKVMDKNLHTV
;
A
#
# COMPACT_ATOMS: atom_id res chain seq x y z
N MET A 1 0.84 -8.75 57.03
CA MET A 1 2.12 -8.83 56.26
C MET A 1 2.32 -10.10 55.43
N ARG A 2 1.68 -11.24 55.69
CA ARG A 2 1.85 -12.49 54.91
C ARG A 2 1.04 -12.53 53.58
N ILE A 3 -0.06 -11.80 53.49
CA ILE A 3 -0.92 -11.80 52.31
C ILE A 3 -0.34 -10.94 51.15
N LEU A 4 0.44 -9.87 51.46
CA LEU A 4 1.05 -8.98 50.44
C LEU A 4 2.21 -9.67 49.69
N SER A 5 2.93 -10.57 50.36
CA SER A 5 4.05 -11.32 49.76
C SER A 5 3.58 -12.38 48.75
N ILE A 6 2.38 -12.97 48.95
CA ILE A 6 1.81 -13.99 48.03
C ILE A 6 1.28 -13.33 46.76
N ALA A 7 0.68 -12.14 46.82
CA ALA A 7 0.19 -11.42 45.67
C ALA A 7 1.34 -10.92 44.77
N LEU A 8 2.48 -10.49 45.33
CA LEU A 8 3.65 -10.06 44.58
C LEU A 8 4.33 -11.23 43.85
N PHE A 9 4.32 -12.43 44.46
CA PHE A 9 4.90 -13.62 43.86
C PHE A 9 4.07 -14.17 42.72
N CYS A 10 2.73 -14.09 42.77
CA CYS A 10 1.84 -14.47 41.66
C CYS A 10 1.98 -13.55 40.44
N CYS A 11 2.13 -12.22 40.64
CA CYS A 11 2.32 -11.28 39.54
C CYS A 11 3.67 -11.48 38.81
N ALA A 12 4.73 -11.80 39.55
CA ALA A 12 6.05 -12.09 38.96
C ALA A 12 6.04 -13.38 38.12
N PHE A 13 5.33 -14.42 38.59
CA PHE A 13 5.21 -15.68 37.82
C PHE A 13 4.44 -15.54 36.52
N VAL A 14 3.39 -14.73 36.49
CA VAL A 14 2.61 -14.48 35.26
C VAL A 14 3.43 -13.73 34.22
N THR A 15 4.25 -12.76 34.64
CA THR A 15 5.11 -12.01 33.73
C THR A 15 6.23 -12.86 33.11
N VAL A 16 6.85 -13.72 33.93
CA VAL A 16 7.92 -14.63 33.47
C VAL A 16 7.40 -15.65 32.44
N ASN A 17 6.22 -16.23 32.67
CA ASN A 17 5.62 -17.16 31.73
C ASN A 17 5.21 -16.49 30.41
N ALA A 18 4.65 -15.27 30.44
CA ALA A 18 4.29 -14.54 29.23
C ALA A 18 5.52 -14.17 28.39
N GLN A 19 6.62 -13.80 29.01
CA GLN A 19 7.87 -13.48 28.32
C GLN A 19 8.51 -14.72 27.71
N LYS A 20 8.54 -15.84 28.42
CA LYS A 20 9.03 -17.13 27.91
C LYS A 20 8.24 -17.56 26.66
N THR A 21 6.92 -17.43 26.66
CA THR A 21 6.08 -17.80 25.50
C THR A 21 6.38 -16.94 24.28
N LYS A 22 6.65 -15.65 24.41
CA LYS A 22 7.03 -14.77 23.29
C LYS A 22 8.36 -15.18 22.69
N GLN A 23 9.33 -15.48 23.51
CA GLN A 23 10.64 -15.96 23.08
C GLN A 23 10.53 -17.30 22.35
N GLU A 24 9.71 -18.23 22.82
CA GLU A 24 9.46 -19.52 22.15
C GLU A 24 8.83 -19.31 20.75
N VAL A 25 7.94 -18.33 20.57
CA VAL A 25 7.38 -17.98 19.25
C VAL A 25 8.47 -17.43 18.33
N ALA A 26 9.32 -16.52 18.79
CA ALA A 26 10.43 -15.98 18.02
C ALA A 26 11.44 -17.06 17.61
N GLU A 27 11.80 -17.95 18.54
CA GLU A 27 12.70 -19.09 18.30
C GLU A 27 12.10 -20.07 17.28
N ALA A 28 10.77 -20.32 17.32
CA ALA A 28 10.08 -21.17 16.36
C ALA A 28 10.12 -20.57 14.93
N ILE A 29 10.00 -19.26 14.78
CA ILE A 29 10.18 -18.57 13.49
C ILE A 29 11.63 -18.73 13.02
N ASN A 30 12.60 -18.46 13.88
CA ASN A 30 14.03 -18.54 13.58
C ASN A 30 14.44 -19.94 13.17
N SER A 31 13.90 -20.97 13.82
CA SER A 31 14.19 -22.38 13.47
C SER A 31 13.74 -22.76 12.05
N LYS A 32 12.82 -22.00 11.46
CA LYS A 32 12.30 -22.17 10.08
C LYS A 32 12.85 -21.13 9.10
N TYR A 33 13.95 -20.47 9.44
CA TYR A 33 14.56 -19.41 8.62
C TYR A 33 14.72 -19.82 7.16
N THR A 34 15.27 -21.02 6.90
CA THR A 34 15.48 -21.51 5.53
C THR A 34 14.17 -21.66 4.75
N THR A 35 13.09 -22.07 5.41
CA THR A 35 11.77 -22.20 4.77
C THR A 35 11.24 -20.84 4.37
N TYR A 36 11.21 -19.88 5.31
CA TYR A 36 10.64 -18.56 5.05
C TYR A 36 11.52 -17.72 4.12
N SER A 37 12.83 -17.79 4.24
CA SER A 37 13.75 -17.12 3.31
C SER A 37 13.61 -17.65 1.87
N THR A 38 13.35 -18.95 1.71
CA THR A 38 13.07 -19.54 0.39
C THR A 38 11.77 -19.02 -0.20
N ILE A 39 10.71 -18.86 0.61
CA ILE A 39 9.43 -18.30 0.15
C ILE A 39 9.63 -16.82 -0.26
N ALA A 40 10.28 -16.03 0.58
CA ALA A 40 10.58 -14.63 0.29
C ALA A 40 11.39 -14.47 -0.99
N LYS A 41 12.43 -15.31 -1.18
CA LYS A 41 13.24 -15.31 -2.40
C LYS A 41 12.46 -15.68 -3.64
N LYS A 42 11.54 -16.63 -3.56
CA LYS A 42 10.65 -16.96 -4.71
C LYS A 42 9.77 -15.76 -5.09
N ILE A 43 9.17 -15.06 -4.12
CA ILE A 43 8.37 -13.86 -4.38
C ILE A 43 9.25 -12.77 -4.99
N TRP A 44 10.46 -12.56 -4.46
CA TRP A 44 11.48 -11.69 -5.07
C TRP A 44 11.74 -12.02 -6.53
N ASP A 45 11.91 -13.31 -6.83
CA ASP A 45 12.21 -13.76 -8.19
C ASP A 45 11.01 -13.61 -9.13
N TYR A 46 9.78 -13.77 -8.64
CA TYR A 46 8.57 -13.55 -9.43
C TYR A 46 8.41 -12.07 -9.81
N ALA A 47 8.68 -11.16 -8.89
CA ALA A 47 8.61 -9.70 -9.07
C ALA A 47 7.34 -9.24 -9.82
N GLU A 48 6.18 -9.77 -9.42
CA GLU A 48 4.89 -9.50 -10.04
C GLU A 48 4.34 -8.15 -9.58
N VAL A 49 3.96 -7.29 -10.52
CA VAL A 49 3.39 -5.98 -10.20
C VAL A 49 1.93 -6.07 -9.77
N GLY A 50 1.43 -5.00 -9.16
CA GLY A 50 0.07 -4.92 -8.62
C GLY A 50 -1.03 -5.44 -9.56
N TYR A 51 -1.96 -6.21 -9.01
CA TYR A 51 -3.02 -6.97 -9.68
C TYR A 51 -2.54 -8.11 -10.60
N LYS A 52 -1.24 -8.38 -10.68
CA LYS A 52 -0.63 -9.46 -11.47
C LYS A 52 0.09 -10.50 -10.61
N GLU A 53 0.01 -10.41 -9.29
CA GLU A 53 0.75 -11.20 -8.29
C GLU A 53 0.21 -12.64 -8.18
N THR A 54 -0.02 -13.32 -9.30
CA THR A 54 -0.69 -14.62 -9.31
C THR A 54 0.12 -15.73 -8.65
N LYS A 55 1.43 -15.77 -8.88
CA LYS A 55 2.35 -16.76 -8.28
C LYS A 55 2.65 -16.43 -6.82
N SER A 56 2.88 -15.17 -6.51
CA SER A 56 3.17 -14.68 -5.16
C SER A 56 1.99 -14.95 -4.23
N SER A 57 0.78 -14.58 -4.67
CA SER A 57 -0.46 -14.85 -3.95
C SER A 57 -0.70 -16.36 -3.76
N ALA A 58 -0.54 -17.16 -4.82
CA ALA A 58 -0.74 -18.62 -4.75
C ALA A 58 0.23 -19.28 -3.76
N LEU A 59 1.50 -18.86 -3.76
CA LEU A 59 2.52 -19.38 -2.85
C LEU A 59 2.19 -19.10 -1.38
N LEU A 60 1.75 -17.88 -1.05
CA LEU A 60 1.35 -17.54 0.31
C LEU A 60 0.06 -18.27 0.72
N GLN A 61 -0.92 -18.38 -0.19
CA GLN A 61 -2.15 -19.15 0.05
C GLN A 61 -1.83 -20.62 0.34
N GLU A 62 -0.97 -21.24 -0.46
CA GLU A 62 -0.54 -22.64 -0.26
C GLU A 62 0.18 -22.80 1.08
N THR A 63 1.11 -21.92 1.42
CA THR A 63 1.85 -21.93 2.69
C THR A 63 0.90 -21.87 3.89
N LEU A 64 -0.10 -20.99 3.87
CA LEU A 64 -1.07 -20.85 4.94
C LEU A 64 -2.07 -22.03 4.97
N ALA A 65 -2.49 -22.54 3.80
CA ALA A 65 -3.36 -23.71 3.71
C ALA A 65 -2.67 -24.97 4.29
N GLN A 66 -1.41 -25.20 3.95
CA GLN A 66 -0.61 -26.32 4.52
C GLN A 66 -0.44 -26.17 6.04
N ALA A 67 -0.39 -24.94 6.54
CA ALA A 67 -0.40 -24.65 7.96
C ALA A 67 -1.80 -24.77 8.59
N GLY A 68 -2.85 -25.15 7.83
CA GLY A 68 -4.21 -25.41 8.33
C GLY A 68 -5.10 -24.17 8.47
N PHE A 69 -4.82 -23.09 7.75
CA PHE A 69 -5.75 -21.98 7.57
C PHE A 69 -6.78 -22.29 6.49
N LYS A 70 -8.02 -21.83 6.69
CA LYS A 70 -9.06 -21.84 5.65
C LYS A 70 -8.84 -20.65 4.72
N ILE A 71 -8.67 -20.91 3.42
CA ILE A 71 -8.41 -19.87 2.41
C ILE A 71 -9.70 -19.47 1.70
N GLU A 72 -9.92 -18.15 1.62
CA GLU A 72 -10.93 -17.50 0.80
C GLU A 72 -10.24 -16.65 -0.26
N LYS A 73 -10.39 -17.02 -1.53
CA LYS A 73 -9.67 -16.46 -2.68
C LYS A 73 -10.51 -15.42 -3.42
N GLY A 74 -9.84 -14.46 -4.07
CA GLY A 74 -10.49 -13.50 -4.97
C GLY A 74 -11.42 -12.53 -4.26
N VAL A 75 -11.13 -12.22 -3.00
CA VAL A 75 -11.96 -11.31 -2.20
C VAL A 75 -11.93 -9.89 -2.77
N ALA A 76 -12.98 -9.13 -2.53
CA ALA A 76 -13.16 -7.77 -3.07
C ALA A 76 -13.10 -7.69 -4.61
N GLY A 77 -13.39 -8.79 -5.32
CA GLY A 77 -13.30 -8.85 -6.77
C GLY A 77 -11.86 -8.78 -7.32
N ILE A 78 -10.85 -8.94 -6.48
CA ILE A 78 -9.43 -8.92 -6.86
C ILE A 78 -8.91 -10.36 -6.88
N PRO A 79 -8.59 -10.95 -8.05
CA PRO A 79 -8.19 -12.36 -8.15
C PRO A 79 -6.99 -12.75 -7.28
N THR A 80 -6.08 -11.82 -7.03
CA THR A 80 -4.86 -12.04 -6.24
C THR A 80 -5.03 -11.73 -4.75
N ALA A 81 -6.16 -11.11 -4.32
CA ALA A 81 -6.47 -10.89 -2.91
C ALA A 81 -7.06 -12.16 -2.26
N PHE A 82 -6.74 -12.38 -1.00
CA PHE A 82 -7.28 -13.53 -0.26
C PHE A 82 -7.32 -13.27 1.26
N ILE A 83 -8.12 -14.07 1.96
CA ILE A 83 -8.13 -14.14 3.41
C ILE A 83 -7.82 -15.58 3.84
N ALA A 84 -6.90 -15.72 4.78
CA ALA A 84 -6.61 -17.00 5.43
C ALA A 84 -7.05 -16.94 6.89
N THR A 85 -8.01 -17.76 7.29
CA THR A 85 -8.64 -17.72 8.62
C THR A 85 -8.31 -18.96 9.43
N TYR A 86 -7.96 -18.77 10.70
CA TYR A 86 -7.85 -19.83 11.70
C TYR A 86 -8.59 -19.46 12.98
N GLY A 87 -9.21 -20.47 13.62
CA GLY A 87 -9.95 -20.30 14.86
C GLY A 87 -11.35 -19.72 14.66
N SER A 88 -12.00 -19.35 15.73
CA SER A 88 -13.34 -18.78 15.74
C SER A 88 -13.60 -17.96 17.00
N GLY A 89 -14.60 -17.08 16.95
CA GLY A 89 -14.99 -16.20 18.05
C GLY A 89 -14.08 -14.99 18.20
N LYS A 90 -14.24 -14.30 19.31
CA LYS A 90 -13.53 -13.06 19.65
C LYS A 90 -12.29 -13.34 20.55
N PRO A 91 -11.24 -12.52 20.48
CA PRO A 91 -11.07 -11.39 19.51
C PRO A 91 -10.80 -11.86 18.09
N VAL A 92 -11.12 -11.02 17.11
CA VAL A 92 -10.73 -11.20 15.71
C VAL A 92 -9.52 -10.31 15.44
N ILE A 93 -8.38 -10.91 15.15
CA ILE A 93 -7.12 -10.21 14.88
C ILE A 93 -6.74 -10.40 13.42
N GLY A 94 -6.59 -9.29 12.70
CA GLY A 94 -6.11 -9.26 11.32
C GLY A 94 -4.61 -8.98 11.24
N ILE A 95 -3.91 -9.68 10.36
CA ILE A 95 -2.52 -9.43 10.00
C ILE A 95 -2.49 -9.16 8.49
N LEU A 96 -1.90 -8.05 8.08
CA LEU A 96 -1.77 -7.71 6.66
C LEU A 96 -0.46 -8.28 6.10
N GLY A 97 -0.47 -8.62 4.81
CA GLY A 97 0.72 -9.01 4.06
C GLY A 97 0.61 -8.55 2.61
N GLU A 98 1.60 -7.78 2.15
CA GLU A 98 1.77 -7.32 0.78
C GLU A 98 2.76 -8.21 0.03
N TYR A 99 2.69 -8.24 -1.30
CA TYR A 99 3.56 -9.08 -2.14
C TYR A 99 3.69 -8.59 -3.58
N ASP A 100 3.28 -7.36 -3.87
CA ASP A 100 3.46 -6.72 -5.18
C ASP A 100 4.83 -6.07 -5.31
N ALA A 101 5.34 -6.03 -6.55
CA ALA A 101 6.60 -5.42 -6.93
C ALA A 101 6.39 -4.08 -7.62
N LEU A 102 7.43 -3.25 -7.63
CA LEU A 102 7.48 -1.98 -8.34
C LEU A 102 7.84 -2.17 -9.82
N PRO A 103 7.12 -1.50 -10.76
CA PRO A 103 7.53 -1.47 -12.16
C PRO A 103 8.76 -0.58 -12.37
N GLY A 104 9.49 -0.82 -13.47
CA GLY A 104 10.64 0.00 -13.87
C GLY A 104 11.93 -0.24 -13.09
N ILE A 105 11.93 -1.14 -12.13
CA ILE A 105 13.08 -1.47 -11.28
C ILE A 105 13.35 -2.96 -11.38
N SER A 106 14.62 -3.36 -11.63
CA SER A 106 15.05 -4.74 -11.46
C SER A 106 16.37 -4.79 -10.72
N GLN A 107 16.51 -5.75 -9.83
CA GLN A 107 17.69 -5.90 -8.98
C GLN A 107 17.95 -7.38 -8.72
N ASP A 108 19.20 -7.83 -8.86
CA ASP A 108 19.64 -9.14 -8.43
C ASP A 108 19.75 -9.22 -6.90
N ALA A 109 19.72 -10.40 -6.33
CA ALA A 109 19.83 -10.62 -4.88
C ALA A 109 21.28 -10.50 -4.38
N VAL A 110 21.89 -9.34 -4.63
CA VAL A 110 23.27 -8.98 -4.26
C VAL A 110 23.29 -7.57 -3.68
N PRO A 111 24.26 -7.21 -2.83
CA PRO A 111 24.27 -5.89 -2.16
C PRO A 111 24.63 -4.72 -3.07
N GLU A 112 25.22 -4.95 -4.22
CA GLU A 112 25.54 -3.92 -5.22
C GLU A 112 24.39 -3.71 -6.21
N VAL A 113 24.35 -2.54 -6.86
CA VAL A 113 23.40 -2.24 -7.94
C VAL A 113 23.68 -3.18 -9.11
N LYS A 114 22.76 -4.10 -9.37
CA LYS A 114 22.86 -5.08 -10.45
C LYS A 114 21.49 -5.39 -11.03
N THR A 115 21.23 -4.86 -12.20
CA THR A 115 20.00 -5.10 -12.94
C THR A 115 19.99 -6.51 -13.55
N ILE A 116 18.80 -7.12 -13.65
CA ILE A 116 18.60 -8.39 -14.32
C ILE A 116 18.02 -8.12 -15.71
N GLY A 117 18.75 -8.55 -16.76
CA GLY A 117 18.30 -8.39 -18.15
C GLY A 117 16.94 -9.06 -18.37
N GLY A 118 16.03 -8.35 -19.06
CA GLY A 118 14.68 -8.83 -19.35
C GLY A 118 13.67 -8.72 -18.21
N LYS A 119 14.07 -8.36 -16.98
CA LYS A 119 13.14 -8.01 -15.90
C LYS A 119 12.82 -6.52 -15.90
N THR A 120 11.54 -6.19 -15.81
CA THR A 120 11.01 -4.82 -15.81
C THR A 120 10.36 -4.42 -14.48
N SER A 121 10.50 -5.26 -13.44
CA SER A 121 9.95 -5.05 -12.10
C SER A 121 10.84 -5.68 -11.03
N GLY A 122 10.74 -5.20 -9.79
CA GLY A 122 11.50 -5.70 -8.65
C GLY A 122 10.94 -5.24 -7.31
N HIS A 123 11.33 -5.94 -6.24
CA HIS A 123 10.86 -5.67 -4.87
C HIS A 123 11.70 -4.61 -4.14
N ALA A 124 11.75 -3.38 -4.64
CA ALA A 124 12.48 -2.29 -3.98
C ALA A 124 11.82 -1.81 -2.67
N CYS A 125 10.51 -2.05 -2.50
CA CYS A 125 9.77 -1.71 -1.28
C CYS A 125 9.77 -2.84 -0.22
N GLY A 126 10.29 -4.02 -0.55
CA GLY A 126 10.44 -5.13 0.39
C GLY A 126 9.17 -5.96 0.64
N HIS A 127 8.14 -5.87 -0.21
CA HIS A 127 6.87 -6.59 -0.03
C HIS A 127 7.02 -8.12 -0.03
N HIS A 128 8.05 -8.67 -0.68
CA HIS A 128 8.39 -10.09 -0.60
C HIS A 128 8.73 -10.53 0.83
N LEU A 129 9.36 -9.66 1.63
CA LEU A 129 9.59 -9.88 3.05
C LEU A 129 8.32 -9.67 3.86
N PHE A 130 7.57 -8.61 3.54
CA PHE A 130 6.35 -8.26 4.26
C PHE A 130 5.33 -9.40 4.23
N GLY A 131 4.94 -9.89 3.06
CA GLY A 131 3.98 -10.99 2.93
C GLY A 131 4.46 -12.27 3.61
N THR A 132 5.73 -12.62 3.42
CA THR A 132 6.30 -13.85 3.98
C THR A 132 6.40 -13.83 5.50
N ALA A 133 6.94 -12.75 6.08
CA ALA A 133 7.12 -12.65 7.54
C ALA A 133 5.77 -12.53 8.26
N SER A 134 4.80 -11.82 7.68
CA SER A 134 3.43 -11.78 8.19
C SER A 134 2.76 -13.17 8.17
N ALA A 135 2.96 -13.96 7.13
CA ALA A 135 2.47 -15.33 7.06
C ALA A 135 3.15 -16.24 8.11
N ALA A 136 4.48 -16.11 8.28
CA ALA A 136 5.23 -16.82 9.31
C ALA A 136 4.71 -16.47 10.72
N ALA A 137 4.49 -15.18 11.00
CA ALA A 137 3.93 -14.73 12.27
C ALA A 137 2.53 -15.31 12.51
N ALA A 138 1.64 -15.29 11.51
CA ALA A 138 0.31 -15.87 11.61
C ALA A 138 0.36 -17.37 11.93
N ILE A 139 1.27 -18.12 11.29
CA ILE A 139 1.46 -19.56 11.53
C ILE A 139 1.91 -19.84 12.96
N GLU A 140 2.90 -19.10 13.47
CA GLU A 140 3.41 -19.33 14.81
C GLU A 140 2.45 -18.83 15.91
N VAL A 141 1.71 -17.75 15.69
CA VAL A 141 0.61 -17.34 16.58
C VAL A 141 -0.48 -18.42 16.63
N LYS A 142 -0.83 -19.05 15.51
CA LYS A 142 -1.73 -20.21 15.49
C LYS A 142 -1.19 -21.34 16.39
N HIS A 143 0.09 -21.70 16.24
CA HIS A 143 0.71 -22.76 17.08
C HIS A 143 0.66 -22.38 18.57
N TRP A 144 0.93 -21.11 18.89
CA TRP A 144 0.79 -20.60 20.23
C TRP A 144 -0.66 -20.70 20.75
N MET A 145 -1.65 -20.34 19.94
CA MET A 145 -3.08 -20.48 20.31
C MET A 145 -3.43 -21.92 20.67
N ILE A 146 -2.95 -22.89 19.87
CA ILE A 146 -3.16 -24.33 20.13
C ILE A 146 -2.51 -24.74 21.44
N ALA A 147 -1.22 -24.44 21.63
CA ALA A 147 -0.45 -24.81 22.80
C ALA A 147 -0.99 -24.23 24.11
N THR A 148 -1.49 -22.99 24.05
CA THR A 148 -2.03 -22.26 25.20
C THR A 148 -3.54 -22.41 25.38
N LYS A 149 -4.20 -23.13 24.46
CA LYS A 149 -5.68 -23.28 24.41
C LYS A 149 -6.42 -21.94 24.40
N LYS A 150 -5.82 -20.91 23.77
CA LYS A 150 -6.46 -19.61 23.61
C LYS A 150 -7.43 -19.65 22.43
N SER A 151 -8.65 -19.13 22.66
CA SER A 151 -9.67 -18.94 21.65
C SER A 151 -9.55 -17.57 20.99
N GLY A 152 -10.13 -17.42 19.81
CA GLY A 152 -10.16 -16.22 18.99
C GLY A 152 -10.05 -16.56 17.52
N THR A 153 -10.15 -15.54 16.68
CA THR A 153 -10.00 -15.66 15.23
C THR A 153 -8.76 -14.93 14.78
N LEU A 154 -7.89 -15.62 14.07
CA LEU A 154 -6.72 -15.03 13.41
C LEU A 154 -6.96 -15.01 11.91
N ARG A 155 -6.87 -13.84 11.28
CA ARG A 155 -7.00 -13.66 9.84
C ARG A 155 -5.74 -13.05 9.26
N PHE A 156 -5.12 -13.74 8.31
CA PHE A 156 -4.13 -13.15 7.42
C PHE A 156 -4.86 -12.60 6.20
N TYR A 157 -4.62 -11.36 5.88
CA TYR A 157 -5.15 -10.68 4.70
C TYR A 157 -4.02 -10.53 3.68
N GLY A 158 -4.09 -11.28 2.59
CA GLY A 158 -3.24 -11.05 1.41
C GLY A 158 -3.74 -9.83 0.65
N THR A 159 -2.98 -8.74 0.73
CA THR A 159 -3.38 -7.42 0.25
C THR A 159 -2.52 -7.00 -0.94
N PRO A 160 -2.95 -7.33 -2.19
CA PRO A 160 -2.21 -7.03 -3.41
C PRO A 160 -2.26 -5.54 -3.78
N ALA A 161 -1.41 -5.17 -4.75
CA ALA A 161 -1.44 -3.89 -5.46
C ALA A 161 -1.37 -2.65 -4.53
N GLU A 162 -0.46 -2.67 -3.54
CA GLU A 162 -0.21 -1.47 -2.73
C GLU A 162 0.41 -0.38 -3.59
N GLU A 163 1.38 -0.73 -4.45
CA GLU A 163 2.14 0.15 -5.33
C GLU A 163 1.27 0.74 -6.45
N GLY A 164 0.50 1.77 -6.07
CA GLY A 164 -0.34 2.54 -6.98
C GLY A 164 -1.72 1.95 -7.31
N GLY A 165 -2.02 0.71 -6.92
CA GLY A 165 -3.32 0.08 -7.15
C GLY A 165 -4.32 0.24 -6.01
N ALA A 166 -3.84 0.49 -4.79
CA ALA A 166 -4.65 0.68 -3.58
C ALA A 166 -5.62 -0.49 -3.28
N GLY A 167 -5.16 -1.76 -3.43
CA GLY A 167 -6.00 -2.95 -3.27
C GLY A 167 -6.75 -3.00 -1.94
N LYS A 168 -6.13 -2.53 -0.84
CA LYS A 168 -6.78 -2.47 0.48
C LYS A 168 -8.02 -1.57 0.52
N VAL A 169 -8.09 -0.52 -0.31
CA VAL A 169 -9.26 0.36 -0.40
C VAL A 169 -10.50 -0.42 -0.86
N TYR A 170 -10.32 -1.31 -1.84
CA TYR A 170 -11.41 -2.20 -2.30
C TYR A 170 -11.82 -3.17 -1.22
N MET A 171 -10.87 -3.77 -0.50
CA MET A 171 -11.15 -4.70 0.61
C MET A 171 -11.92 -4.02 1.76
N VAL A 172 -11.57 -2.77 2.10
CA VAL A 172 -12.30 -1.96 3.08
C VAL A 172 -13.71 -1.63 2.60
N ARG A 173 -13.87 -1.25 1.33
CA ARG A 173 -15.15 -0.93 0.72
C ARG A 173 -16.11 -2.12 0.75
N GLU A 174 -15.62 -3.33 0.51
CA GLU A 174 -16.40 -4.58 0.60
C GLU A 174 -16.63 -5.01 2.05
N GLY A 175 -16.14 -4.26 3.03
CA GLY A 175 -16.44 -4.51 4.45
C GLY A 175 -15.68 -5.68 5.07
N LEU A 176 -14.57 -6.13 4.47
CA LEU A 176 -13.83 -7.31 4.93
C LEU A 176 -13.18 -7.15 6.31
N PHE A 177 -13.16 -5.93 6.85
CA PHE A 177 -12.59 -5.61 8.16
C PHE A 177 -13.64 -5.21 9.21
N LYS A 178 -14.95 -5.24 8.89
CA LYS A 178 -16.01 -4.71 9.79
C LYS A 178 -16.12 -5.44 11.13
N ASP A 179 -15.79 -6.72 11.17
CA ASP A 179 -15.84 -7.57 12.36
C ASP A 179 -14.49 -7.78 13.03
N VAL A 180 -13.43 -7.13 12.54
CA VAL A 180 -12.06 -7.25 13.04
C VAL A 180 -11.86 -6.27 14.19
N ASP A 181 -11.39 -6.77 15.34
CA ASP A 181 -11.16 -5.95 16.53
C ASP A 181 -9.83 -5.19 16.45
N VAL A 182 -8.80 -5.80 15.85
CA VAL A 182 -7.45 -5.24 15.70
C VAL A 182 -6.86 -5.69 14.37
N VAL A 183 -6.24 -4.76 13.65
CA VAL A 183 -5.41 -5.06 12.47
C VAL A 183 -3.97 -4.69 12.79
N LEU A 184 -3.06 -5.64 12.56
CA LEU A 184 -1.62 -5.45 12.72
C LEU A 184 -0.95 -5.39 11.35
N HIS A 185 0.00 -4.48 11.25
CA HIS A 185 0.72 -4.17 10.03
C HIS A 185 2.17 -3.81 10.38
N TRP A 186 3.10 -4.14 9.50
CA TRP A 186 4.47 -3.67 9.56
C TRP A 186 4.96 -3.37 8.14
N HIS A 187 6.08 -2.69 8.00
CA HIS A 187 6.67 -2.45 6.69
C HIS A 187 8.20 -2.52 6.79
N PRO A 188 8.89 -3.16 5.83
CA PRO A 188 10.35 -3.17 5.79
C PRO A 188 10.93 -1.75 5.77
N ALA A 189 11.89 -1.50 6.64
CA ALA A 189 12.56 -0.22 6.79
C ALA A 189 14.00 -0.41 7.29
N SER A 190 14.77 0.67 7.34
CA SER A 190 16.16 0.64 7.82
C SER A 190 16.29 0.59 9.35
N LEU A 191 15.20 0.89 10.08
CA LEU A 191 15.16 0.91 11.54
C LEU A 191 13.90 0.21 12.03
N ASN A 192 14.03 -0.50 13.15
CA ASN A 192 12.87 -0.99 13.90
C ASN A 192 12.24 0.17 14.66
N ASN A 193 10.97 0.45 14.38
CA ASN A 193 10.23 1.54 15.01
C ASN A 193 8.75 1.18 15.12
N ALA A 194 8.13 1.51 16.24
CA ALA A 194 6.67 1.50 16.38
C ALA A 194 6.12 2.88 16.04
N GLU A 195 5.82 3.08 14.75
CA GLU A 195 5.43 4.37 14.21
C GLU A 195 4.08 4.85 14.77
N THR A 196 4.05 6.08 15.28
CA THR A 196 2.84 6.78 15.74
C THR A 196 2.50 7.98 14.87
N GLY A 197 3.30 8.27 13.85
CA GLY A 197 3.07 9.37 12.93
C GLY A 197 1.87 9.14 12.01
N GLY A 198 1.24 10.24 11.59
CA GLY A 198 0.26 10.21 10.53
C GLY A 198 0.92 10.19 9.15
N THR A 199 0.21 9.68 8.15
CA THR A 199 0.60 9.78 6.75
C THR A 199 -0.13 10.92 6.05
N LEU A 200 0.28 11.25 4.81
CA LEU A 200 -0.47 12.17 3.98
C LEU A 200 -1.64 11.44 3.30
N ALA A 201 -2.84 12.01 3.40
CA ALA A 201 -3.91 11.66 2.48
C ALA A 201 -3.50 12.05 1.06
N ASN A 202 -3.96 11.32 0.05
CA ASN A 202 -3.74 11.68 -1.33
C ASN A 202 -4.98 11.45 -2.21
N LYS A 203 -5.04 12.18 -3.31
CA LYS A 203 -5.94 11.92 -4.44
C LYS A 203 -5.15 12.14 -5.71
N ASN A 204 -5.33 11.25 -6.67
CA ASN A 204 -4.59 11.32 -7.92
C ASN A 204 -5.48 10.98 -9.11
N GLY A 205 -5.12 11.52 -10.27
CA GLY A 205 -5.89 11.32 -11.48
C GLY A 205 -5.29 11.97 -12.70
N LYS A 206 -5.81 11.57 -13.84
CA LYS A 206 -5.41 12.03 -15.16
C LYS A 206 -6.39 13.07 -15.66
N PHE A 207 -5.86 14.18 -16.11
CA PHE A 207 -6.60 15.21 -16.82
C PHE A 207 -6.25 15.08 -18.30
N ARG A 208 -7.25 14.79 -19.11
CA ARG A 208 -7.13 14.60 -20.55
C ARG A 208 -7.79 15.74 -21.28
N PHE A 209 -7.09 16.24 -22.30
CA PHE A 209 -7.60 17.30 -23.16
C PHE A 209 -7.68 16.79 -24.58
N TYR A 210 -8.76 17.16 -25.26
CA TYR A 210 -9.06 16.78 -26.62
C TYR A 210 -9.26 18.06 -27.46
N GLY A 211 -8.38 18.24 -28.42
CA GLY A 211 -8.35 19.38 -29.32
C GLY A 211 -8.62 18.99 -30.77
N ILE A 212 -8.10 19.80 -31.69
CA ILE A 212 -8.25 19.59 -33.11
C ILE A 212 -6.85 19.63 -33.77
N ALA A 213 -6.47 18.56 -34.46
CA ALA A 213 -5.20 18.50 -35.18
C ALA A 213 -5.20 19.43 -36.41
N SER A 214 -4.04 20.00 -36.68
CA SER A 214 -3.83 20.84 -37.84
C SER A 214 -2.34 20.88 -38.19
N HIS A 215 -2.00 21.23 -39.41
CA HIS A 215 -0.60 21.45 -39.80
C HIS A 215 -0.12 22.77 -39.21
N ALA A 216 0.86 22.72 -38.33
CA ALA A 216 1.26 23.86 -37.47
C ALA A 216 1.83 25.06 -38.26
N SER A 217 2.31 24.87 -39.48
CA SER A 217 2.79 25.96 -40.34
C SER A 217 1.86 26.33 -41.51
N ALA A 218 1.05 25.38 -42.00
CA ALA A 218 0.22 25.61 -43.17
C ALA A 218 -1.19 26.16 -42.84
N SER A 219 -1.77 25.76 -41.73
CA SER A 219 -3.11 26.15 -41.30
C SER A 219 -3.30 26.03 -39.75
N PRO A 220 -2.42 26.65 -38.94
CA PRO A 220 -2.47 26.56 -37.47
C PRO A 220 -3.80 27.07 -36.90
N GLU A 221 -4.43 28.07 -37.54
CA GLU A 221 -5.72 28.66 -37.15
C GLU A 221 -6.88 27.67 -37.11
N ARG A 222 -6.76 26.53 -37.79
CA ARG A 222 -7.75 25.42 -37.78
C ARG A 222 -7.58 24.47 -36.65
N GLY A 223 -6.42 24.50 -35.96
CA GLY A 223 -6.10 23.64 -34.81
C GLY A 223 -6.62 24.17 -33.53
N ARG A 224 -6.74 23.26 -32.55
CA ARG A 224 -6.92 23.56 -31.13
C ARG A 224 -5.99 22.64 -30.35
N SER A 225 -4.95 23.20 -29.76
CA SER A 225 -3.89 22.43 -29.12
C SER A 225 -4.34 21.88 -27.76
N ALA A 226 -4.41 20.57 -27.65
CA ALA A 226 -4.64 19.92 -26.35
C ALA A 226 -3.43 20.08 -25.42
N LEU A 227 -2.22 20.25 -25.94
CA LEU A 227 -1.02 20.52 -25.16
C LEU A 227 -1.09 21.91 -24.52
N ASP A 228 -1.53 22.93 -25.25
CA ASP A 228 -1.69 24.29 -24.69
C ASP A 228 -2.70 24.29 -23.51
N ALA A 229 -3.73 23.46 -23.60
CA ALA A 229 -4.66 23.29 -22.48
C ALA A 229 -3.99 22.65 -21.25
N VAL A 230 -3.12 21.65 -21.44
CA VAL A 230 -2.31 21.08 -20.35
C VAL A 230 -1.37 22.12 -19.75
N GLU A 231 -0.69 22.89 -20.59
CA GLU A 231 0.22 23.96 -20.12
C GLU A 231 -0.53 25.06 -19.38
N ALA A 232 -1.66 25.52 -19.90
CA ALA A 232 -2.52 26.51 -19.23
C ALA A 232 -3.01 25.99 -17.85
N MET A 233 -3.46 24.75 -17.77
CA MET A 233 -3.83 24.12 -16.49
C MET A 233 -2.64 24.09 -15.54
N ASN A 234 -1.45 23.67 -15.99
CA ASN A 234 -0.24 23.59 -15.18
C ASN A 234 0.16 24.96 -14.62
N VAL A 235 0.07 26.02 -15.43
CA VAL A 235 0.32 27.41 -15.00
C VAL A 235 -0.67 27.82 -13.91
N MET A 236 -1.98 27.61 -14.12
CA MET A 236 -3.02 27.94 -13.11
C MET A 236 -2.82 27.17 -11.81
N VAL A 237 -2.46 25.87 -11.88
CA VAL A 237 -2.18 25.05 -10.69
C VAL A 237 -0.91 25.52 -9.98
N ASN A 238 0.12 25.94 -10.72
CA ASN A 238 1.34 26.47 -10.13
C ASN A 238 1.10 27.81 -9.42
N MET A 239 0.28 28.69 -9.98
CA MET A 239 -0.16 29.93 -9.32
C MET A 239 -0.98 29.64 -8.06
N MET A 240 -1.79 28.59 -8.05
CA MET A 240 -2.59 28.19 -6.89
C MET A 240 -1.73 27.78 -5.69
N ARG A 241 -0.46 27.40 -5.88
CA ARG A 241 0.44 26.96 -4.79
C ARG A 241 0.66 28.03 -3.73
N GLU A 242 0.58 29.31 -4.08
CA GLU A 242 0.64 30.44 -3.14
C GLU A 242 -0.63 30.54 -2.26
N HIS A 243 -1.69 29.81 -2.60
CA HIS A 243 -3.02 29.96 -1.99
C HIS A 243 -3.55 28.63 -1.43
N VAL A 244 -2.63 27.75 -0.97
CA VAL A 244 -2.91 26.49 -0.26
C VAL A 244 -2.07 26.45 1.02
N THR A 245 -2.47 25.60 1.97
CA THR A 245 -1.72 25.44 3.22
C THR A 245 -0.31 24.87 2.96
N PRO A 246 0.69 25.21 3.78
CA PRO A 246 2.11 24.84 3.56
C PRO A 246 2.36 23.33 3.46
N GLU A 247 1.52 22.52 4.12
CA GLU A 247 1.61 21.08 4.12
C GLU A 247 1.14 20.43 2.81
N THR A 248 0.46 21.20 1.95
CA THR A 248 -0.04 20.71 0.65
C THR A 248 1.12 20.36 -0.27
N ARG A 249 1.02 19.21 -0.95
CA ARG A 249 1.94 18.80 -2.01
C ARG A 249 1.14 18.51 -3.27
N ILE A 250 1.55 19.13 -4.38
CA ILE A 250 0.95 18.91 -5.69
C ILE A 250 2.09 18.55 -6.65
N HIS A 251 1.98 17.40 -7.29
CA HIS A 251 2.98 16.90 -8.23
C HIS A 251 2.28 16.53 -9.53
N TYR A 252 2.99 16.66 -10.66
CA TYR A 252 2.46 16.20 -11.93
C TYR A 252 3.55 15.75 -12.89
N VAL A 253 3.13 15.02 -13.89
CA VAL A 253 3.90 14.67 -15.07
C VAL A 253 2.99 14.73 -16.28
N ILE A 254 3.47 15.31 -17.38
CA ILE A 254 2.80 15.24 -18.68
C ILE A 254 3.10 13.85 -19.25
N THR A 255 2.08 13.01 -19.36
CA THR A 255 2.21 11.63 -19.85
C THR A 255 2.03 11.53 -21.36
N ARG A 256 1.33 12.48 -21.97
CA ARG A 256 1.17 12.63 -23.43
C ARG A 256 1.13 14.11 -23.77
N GLY A 257 1.99 14.56 -24.69
CA GLY A 257 2.09 15.96 -25.09
C GLY A 257 2.04 16.20 -26.62
N GLY A 258 1.69 15.18 -27.40
CA GLY A 258 1.76 15.19 -28.86
C GLY A 258 2.86 14.29 -29.40
N GLU A 259 2.97 14.18 -30.71
CA GLU A 259 3.90 13.26 -31.38
C GLU A 259 5.00 14.01 -32.17
N ALA A 260 4.67 15.13 -32.84
CA ALA A 260 5.61 15.90 -33.63
C ALA A 260 5.29 17.40 -33.59
N PRO A 261 6.30 18.30 -33.53
CA PRO A 261 6.09 19.74 -33.35
C PRO A 261 5.42 20.44 -34.52
N ASN A 262 5.40 19.84 -35.70
CA ASN A 262 4.71 20.36 -36.90
C ASN A 262 3.24 19.94 -36.99
N VAL A 263 2.71 19.24 -35.97
CA VAL A 263 1.30 18.84 -35.89
C VAL A 263 0.73 19.39 -34.60
N VAL A 264 -0.33 20.22 -34.67
CA VAL A 264 -1.07 20.70 -33.50
C VAL A 264 -1.65 19.49 -32.77
N PRO A 265 -1.32 19.25 -31.47
CA PRO A 265 -1.76 18.06 -30.74
C PRO A 265 -3.27 18.01 -30.50
N ALA A 266 -3.94 16.99 -31.04
CA ALA A 266 -5.37 16.75 -30.79
C ALA A 266 -5.65 16.06 -29.46
N PHE A 267 -4.62 15.51 -28.79
CA PHE A 267 -4.73 14.86 -27.49
C PHE A 267 -3.51 15.17 -26.63
N ALA A 268 -3.77 15.48 -25.35
CA ALA A 268 -2.73 15.58 -24.33
C ALA A 268 -3.26 15.08 -22.98
N GLU A 269 -2.37 14.57 -22.14
CA GLU A 269 -2.69 14.03 -20.83
C GLU A 269 -1.65 14.49 -19.80
N VAL A 270 -2.11 14.95 -18.65
CA VAL A 270 -1.29 15.24 -17.48
C VAL A 270 -1.80 14.45 -16.28
N TYR A 271 -0.89 13.82 -15.55
CA TYR A 271 -1.18 13.02 -14.37
C TYR A 271 -0.76 13.77 -13.11
N TYR A 272 -1.72 14.01 -12.21
CA TYR A 272 -1.55 14.78 -10.98
C TYR A 272 -1.73 13.95 -9.72
N TYR A 273 -0.92 14.28 -8.69
CA TYR A 273 -1.10 13.89 -7.29
C TYR A 273 -1.30 15.12 -6.43
N VAL A 274 -2.27 15.05 -5.50
CA VAL A 274 -2.46 16.02 -4.41
C VAL A 274 -2.34 15.30 -3.09
N ARG A 275 -1.56 15.85 -2.16
CA ARG A 275 -1.34 15.27 -0.83
C ARG A 275 -1.45 16.34 0.25
N HIS A 276 -2.01 15.95 1.41
CA HIS A 276 -2.07 16.79 2.61
C HIS A 276 -2.31 15.90 3.85
N PRO A 277 -1.86 16.28 5.08
CA PRO A 277 -2.19 15.56 6.32
C PRO A 277 -3.69 15.48 6.60
N ASN A 278 -4.46 16.49 6.19
CA ASN A 278 -5.91 16.51 6.30
C ASN A 278 -6.58 16.17 4.96
N ARG A 279 -7.39 15.12 4.95
CA ARG A 279 -8.13 14.66 3.77
C ARG A 279 -9.11 15.67 3.19
N GLU A 280 -9.68 16.56 4.02
CA GLU A 280 -10.62 17.56 3.54
C GLU A 280 -9.91 18.66 2.71
N GLU A 281 -8.66 18.98 3.07
CA GLU A 281 -7.80 19.85 2.25
C GLU A 281 -7.48 19.20 0.90
N VAL A 282 -7.18 17.88 0.86
CA VAL A 282 -6.97 17.16 -0.40
C VAL A 282 -8.20 17.29 -1.32
N LYS A 283 -9.41 17.15 -0.77
CA LYS A 283 -10.66 17.30 -1.53
C LYS A 283 -10.83 18.71 -2.04
N ALA A 284 -10.64 19.71 -1.18
CA ALA A 284 -10.80 21.12 -1.53
C ALA A 284 -9.80 21.56 -2.62
N VAL A 285 -8.54 21.16 -2.51
CA VAL A 285 -7.51 21.46 -3.51
C VAL A 285 -7.82 20.73 -4.84
N TRP A 286 -8.26 19.48 -4.78
CA TRP A 286 -8.66 18.74 -5.98
C TRP A 286 -9.77 19.41 -6.77
N GLU A 287 -10.82 19.91 -6.09
CA GLU A 287 -11.91 20.64 -6.72
C GLU A 287 -11.42 21.92 -7.41
N ARG A 288 -10.45 22.61 -6.80
CA ARG A 288 -9.82 23.79 -7.43
C ARG A 288 -9.02 23.42 -8.67
N MET A 289 -8.31 22.30 -8.65
CA MET A 289 -7.58 21.79 -9.83
C MET A 289 -8.53 21.41 -10.97
N VAL A 290 -9.68 20.81 -10.66
CA VAL A 290 -10.72 20.52 -11.66
C VAL A 290 -11.22 21.81 -12.31
N LYS A 291 -11.44 22.87 -11.51
CA LYS A 291 -11.82 24.20 -12.03
C LYS A 291 -10.73 24.82 -12.91
N ALA A 292 -9.45 24.67 -12.54
CA ALA A 292 -8.33 25.12 -13.38
C ALA A 292 -8.32 24.38 -14.73
N ALA A 293 -8.54 23.06 -14.72
CA ALA A 293 -8.64 22.26 -15.95
C ALA A 293 -9.83 22.71 -16.83
N GLN A 294 -10.99 22.99 -16.22
CA GLN A 294 -12.16 23.50 -16.94
C GLN A 294 -11.89 24.88 -17.56
N GLY A 295 -11.24 25.79 -16.81
CA GLY A 295 -10.83 27.10 -17.30
C GLY A 295 -9.82 27.02 -18.45
N ALA A 296 -8.85 26.11 -18.35
CA ALA A 296 -7.88 25.84 -19.40
C ALA A 296 -8.58 25.31 -20.69
N ALA A 297 -9.47 24.35 -20.56
CA ALA A 297 -10.23 23.81 -21.67
C ALA A 297 -11.09 24.88 -22.36
N MET A 298 -11.77 25.71 -21.56
CA MET A 298 -12.59 26.81 -22.09
C MET A 298 -11.73 27.83 -22.85
N GLY A 299 -10.59 28.25 -22.29
CA GLY A 299 -9.71 29.25 -22.90
C GLY A 299 -8.99 28.77 -24.15
N THR A 300 -8.76 27.47 -24.29
CA THR A 300 -8.10 26.86 -25.46
C THR A 300 -9.08 26.23 -26.46
N GLU A 301 -10.38 26.38 -26.23
CA GLU A 301 -11.45 25.77 -27.04
C GLU A 301 -11.29 24.25 -27.21
N THR A 302 -10.84 23.55 -26.15
CA THR A 302 -10.68 22.11 -26.09
C THR A 302 -11.75 21.47 -25.19
N ARG A 303 -11.92 20.15 -25.27
CA ARG A 303 -12.75 19.38 -24.33
C ARG A 303 -11.85 18.69 -23.31
N MET A 304 -12.25 18.63 -22.04
CA MET A 304 -11.49 17.96 -20.98
C MET A 304 -12.29 16.82 -20.34
N GLU A 305 -11.55 15.85 -19.85
CA GLU A 305 -12.05 14.76 -19.01
C GLU A 305 -11.11 14.55 -17.83
N VAL A 306 -11.68 14.14 -16.69
CA VAL A 306 -10.91 13.78 -15.48
C VAL A 306 -11.19 12.32 -15.14
N GLU A 307 -10.13 11.52 -15.05
CA GLU A 307 -10.19 10.16 -14.53
C GLU A 307 -9.46 10.13 -13.17
N VAL A 308 -10.21 9.86 -12.09
CA VAL A 308 -9.61 9.62 -10.78
C VAL A 308 -9.03 8.22 -10.77
N MET A 309 -7.71 8.12 -10.61
CA MET A 309 -6.99 6.85 -10.61
C MET A 309 -6.99 6.20 -9.22
N GLY A 310 -6.98 7.02 -8.17
CA GLY A 310 -6.97 6.52 -6.80
C GLY A 310 -6.98 7.63 -5.76
N GLY A 311 -7.07 7.21 -4.52
CA GLY A 311 -6.97 8.09 -3.36
C GLY A 311 -7.04 7.30 -2.06
N VAL A 312 -6.28 7.74 -1.08
CA VAL A 312 -6.29 7.17 0.27
C VAL A 312 -6.36 8.29 1.30
N TYR A 313 -6.98 8.01 2.44
CA TYR A 313 -6.95 8.93 3.57
C TYR A 313 -5.63 8.79 4.33
N ASN A 314 -5.29 9.82 5.10
CA ASN A 314 -4.18 9.78 6.04
C ASN A 314 -4.42 8.70 7.11
N MET A 315 -3.35 8.09 7.57
CA MET A 315 -3.41 7.17 8.69
C MET A 315 -3.74 7.93 9.99
N LEU A 316 -4.63 7.36 10.79
CA LEU A 316 -4.91 7.85 12.13
C LEU A 316 -3.97 7.14 13.11
N PRO A 317 -3.17 7.87 13.91
CA PRO A 317 -2.29 7.28 14.91
C PRO A 317 -3.06 6.43 15.92
N ASN A 318 -2.51 5.26 16.25
CA ASN A 318 -3.02 4.42 17.34
C ASN A 318 -1.91 4.20 18.39
N GLU A 319 -1.78 5.16 19.30
CA GLU A 319 -0.73 5.13 20.33
C GLU A 319 -0.79 3.89 21.23
N THR A 320 -1.99 3.36 21.51
CA THR A 320 -2.15 2.18 22.35
C THR A 320 -1.51 0.95 21.70
N LEU A 321 -1.79 0.71 20.42
CA LEU A 321 -1.18 -0.41 19.68
C LEU A 321 0.30 -0.17 19.40
N ALA A 322 0.71 1.07 19.14
CA ALA A 322 2.12 1.42 18.97
C ALA A 322 2.93 1.12 20.24
N LYS A 323 2.44 1.47 21.44
CA LYS A 323 3.08 1.13 22.72
C LYS A 323 3.17 -0.38 22.93
N VAL A 324 2.17 -1.15 22.51
CA VAL A 324 2.24 -2.62 22.56
C VAL A 324 3.30 -3.15 21.58
N MET A 325 3.37 -2.62 20.38
CA MET A 325 4.37 -2.98 19.38
C MET A 325 5.78 -2.66 19.87
N ASP A 326 6.02 -1.44 20.33
CA ASP A 326 7.30 -0.97 20.87
C ASP A 326 7.80 -1.90 22.01
N LYS A 327 6.93 -2.20 22.98
CA LYS A 327 7.28 -3.14 24.04
C LYS A 327 7.65 -4.54 23.52
N ASN A 328 7.04 -5.00 22.44
CA ASN A 328 7.38 -6.29 21.84
C ASN A 328 8.71 -6.23 21.08
N LEU A 329 8.99 -5.13 20.38
CA LEU A 329 10.28 -4.93 19.69
C LEU A 329 11.47 -4.94 20.63
N HIS A 330 11.30 -4.52 21.91
CA HIS A 330 12.33 -4.60 22.94
C HIS A 330 12.45 -5.99 23.61
N THR A 331 11.56 -6.92 23.29
CA THR A 331 11.52 -8.25 23.90
C THR A 331 12.15 -9.35 23.02
N VAL A 332 12.21 -9.13 21.70
CA VAL A 332 12.70 -10.09 20.69
C VAL A 332 14.00 -9.66 20.04
#